data_6c918fe01f49ee3a42fe4301350d6526
#
_entry.id   6c918fe01f49ee3a42fe4301350d6526
#
_cell.length_a   1.000
_cell.length_b   1.000
_cell.length_c   1.000
_cell.angle_alpha   90.00
_cell.angle_beta   90.00
_cell.angle_gamma   90.00
#
_symmetry.space_group_name_H-M   'P 1'
#
loop_
_entity.id
_entity.type
_entity.pdbx_description
1 polymer ?
#
loop_
_entity_poly.entity_id
_entity_poly.type
_entity_poly.pdbx_seq_one_letter_code
_entity_poly.pdbx_strand_id
1 'polypeptide(L)'
;VCFLWYEFLQHSVLDLLGFAGRELRLKVRNDRDGDGVASQLVQYNERRRHLDFCRSSHRCGVCLEERLGAQMHILQPCGHQFCRACIRGLCELHVREGSVDRLHCPEPSCRAELGPGLLRRVLSEDLFLRWESLSLQKALEAMPDVTYCPRCEAVCLANSDDGDDSADCPQCHFSFCTLCRNKRHVGSECMTAEERLAI
;
A
#
# COMPACT_ATOMS: atom_id res chain seq x y z
N VAL A 1 -35.49 10.78 -26.63
CA VAL A 1 -35.55 11.04 -25.18
C VAL A 1 -34.14 11.25 -24.60
N CYS A 2 -33.08 10.63 -25.13
CA CYS A 2 -31.69 10.80 -24.64
C CYS A 2 -31.03 12.13 -25.06
N PHE A 3 -31.45 12.77 -26.14
CA PHE A 3 -30.83 14.01 -26.62
C PHE A 3 -31.16 15.24 -25.76
N LEU A 4 -32.37 15.33 -25.23
CA LEU A 4 -32.81 16.44 -24.36
C LEU A 4 -32.15 16.43 -22.97
N TRP A 5 -31.73 15.27 -22.48
CA TRP A 5 -30.99 15.14 -21.20
C TRP A 5 -29.54 15.63 -21.34
N TYR A 6 -28.94 15.46 -22.50
CA TYR A 6 -27.57 15.87 -22.75
C TYR A 6 -27.39 17.39 -22.81
N GLU A 7 -28.34 18.09 -23.47
CA GLU A 7 -28.35 19.57 -23.51
C GLU A 7 -28.70 20.19 -22.13
N PHE A 8 -29.60 19.57 -21.36
CA PHE A 8 -29.94 20.05 -20.04
C PHE A 8 -28.78 19.93 -19.05
N LEU A 9 -27.99 18.86 -19.13
CA LEU A 9 -26.76 18.69 -18.32
C LEU A 9 -25.65 19.68 -18.72
N GLN A 10 -25.51 20.02 -19.99
CA GLN A 10 -24.52 21.01 -20.43
C GLN A 10 -24.86 22.43 -19.92
N HIS A 11 -26.10 22.86 -19.98
CA HIS A 11 -26.51 24.17 -19.48
C HIS A 11 -26.46 24.24 -17.96
N SER A 12 -26.93 23.24 -17.27
CA SER A 12 -26.92 23.22 -15.80
C SER A 12 -25.52 23.17 -15.21
N VAL A 13 -24.57 22.47 -15.84
CA VAL A 13 -23.16 22.40 -15.41
C VAL A 13 -22.41 23.71 -15.67
N LEU A 14 -22.73 24.42 -16.76
CA LEU A 14 -22.09 25.69 -17.09
C LEU A 14 -22.61 26.84 -16.21
N ASP A 15 -23.89 26.85 -15.86
CA ASP A 15 -24.48 27.84 -14.95
C ASP A 15 -24.06 27.66 -13.49
N LEU A 16 -23.93 26.42 -13.02
CA LEU A 16 -23.42 26.11 -11.67
C LEU A 16 -21.93 26.46 -11.48
N LEU A 17 -21.17 26.58 -12.57
CA LEU A 17 -19.73 26.84 -12.52
C LEU A 17 -19.37 28.34 -12.56
N GLY A 18 -20.33 29.25 -12.66
CA GLY A 18 -20.09 30.69 -12.57
C GLY A 18 -19.09 31.22 -13.57
N PHE A 19 -19.04 30.68 -14.78
CA PHE A 19 -18.14 31.15 -15.84
C PHE A 19 -18.75 32.29 -16.65
N ALA A 20 -18.66 33.49 -16.11
CA ALA A 20 -18.67 34.68 -16.93
C ALA A 20 -17.28 34.84 -17.59
N GLY A 21 -17.17 34.52 -18.86
CA GLY A 21 -16.24 35.14 -19.76
C GLY A 21 -14.80 34.69 -19.80
N ARG A 22 -14.53 33.39 -19.96
CA ARG A 22 -13.35 32.94 -20.73
C ARG A 22 -13.70 31.68 -21.51
N GLU A 23 -13.78 31.84 -22.82
CA GLU A 23 -13.95 30.76 -23.78
C GLU A 23 -12.90 29.68 -23.59
N LEU A 24 -13.27 28.59 -22.90
CA LEU A 24 -12.51 27.37 -22.94
C LEU A 24 -12.72 26.79 -24.35
N ARG A 25 -11.82 27.10 -25.28
CA ARG A 25 -11.76 26.39 -26.55
C ARG A 25 -11.32 24.96 -26.27
N LEU A 26 -12.27 24.14 -25.89
CA LEU A 26 -12.13 22.69 -25.97
C LEU A 26 -11.95 22.36 -27.44
N LYS A 27 -10.74 22.02 -27.86
CA LYS A 27 -10.52 21.33 -29.14
C LYS A 27 -11.18 19.97 -28.99
N VAL A 28 -12.49 19.91 -29.26
CA VAL A 28 -13.19 18.64 -29.47
C VAL A 28 -12.62 18.09 -30.77
N ARG A 29 -11.58 17.26 -30.65
CA ARG A 29 -11.22 16.34 -31.69
C ARG A 29 -12.41 15.38 -31.80
N ASN A 30 -12.90 15.24 -33.01
CA ASN A 30 -14.02 14.41 -33.38
C ASN A 30 -13.57 12.93 -33.38
N ASP A 31 -13.22 12.44 -32.17
CA ASP A 31 -12.91 11.03 -31.94
C ASP A 31 -14.22 10.36 -31.54
N ARG A 32 -14.55 9.28 -32.21
CA ARG A 32 -15.77 8.48 -32.05
C ARG A 32 -15.89 7.78 -30.68
N ASP A 33 -15.02 8.11 -29.74
CA ASP A 33 -14.96 7.53 -28.39
C ASP A 33 -15.41 8.58 -27.38
N GLY A 34 -16.64 8.48 -26.93
CA GLY A 34 -17.21 9.31 -25.87
C GLY A 34 -16.43 9.26 -24.53
N ASP A 35 -15.50 8.32 -24.39
CA ASP A 35 -14.64 8.15 -23.23
C ASP A 35 -13.63 9.30 -23.03
N GLY A 36 -13.16 9.93 -24.09
CA GLY A 36 -12.15 10.99 -24.00
C GLY A 36 -12.67 12.26 -23.30
N VAL A 37 -13.90 12.70 -23.60
CA VAL A 37 -14.48 13.91 -23.00
C VAL A 37 -14.88 13.66 -21.54
N ALA A 38 -15.47 12.52 -21.25
CA ALA A 38 -15.84 12.12 -19.89
C ALA A 38 -14.60 12.06 -18.97
N SER A 39 -13.51 11.46 -19.46
CA SER A 39 -12.23 11.39 -18.73
C SER A 39 -11.64 12.79 -18.45
N GLN A 40 -11.67 13.70 -19.43
CA GLN A 40 -11.19 15.08 -19.24
C GLN A 40 -12.04 15.85 -18.22
N LEU A 41 -13.36 15.67 -18.23
CA LEU A 41 -14.26 16.31 -17.26
C LEU A 41 -14.01 15.76 -15.84
N VAL A 42 -13.82 14.46 -15.68
CA VAL A 42 -13.48 13.84 -14.39
C VAL A 42 -12.16 14.41 -13.86
N GLN A 43 -11.10 14.42 -14.67
CA GLN A 43 -9.79 14.98 -14.29
C GLN A 43 -9.88 16.47 -13.92
N TYR A 44 -10.67 17.26 -14.66
CA TYR A 44 -10.89 18.67 -14.36
C TYR A 44 -11.57 18.83 -12.99
N ASN A 45 -12.62 18.06 -12.73
CA ASN A 45 -13.35 18.10 -11.47
C ASN A 45 -12.46 17.67 -10.29
N GLU A 46 -11.68 16.61 -10.46
CA GLU A 46 -10.73 16.14 -9.44
C GLU A 46 -9.67 17.20 -9.13
N ARG A 47 -9.10 17.82 -10.17
CA ARG A 47 -8.13 18.91 -10.01
C ARG A 47 -8.76 20.11 -9.29
N ARG A 48 -9.99 20.49 -9.62
CA ARG A 48 -10.70 21.59 -8.97
C ARG A 48 -10.96 21.29 -7.50
N ARG A 49 -11.51 20.11 -7.18
CA ARG A 49 -11.72 19.65 -5.80
C ARG A 49 -10.42 19.65 -5.00
N HIS A 50 -9.33 19.20 -5.61
CA HIS A 50 -8.01 19.23 -4.97
C HIS A 50 -7.53 20.66 -4.68
N LEU A 51 -7.72 21.60 -5.59
CA LEU A 51 -7.35 23.01 -5.39
C LEU A 51 -8.19 23.67 -4.29
N ASP A 52 -9.49 23.40 -4.27
CA ASP A 52 -10.40 23.91 -3.24
C ASP A 52 -10.04 23.34 -1.86
N PHE A 53 -9.74 22.04 -1.81
CA PHE A 53 -9.21 21.39 -0.60
C PHE A 53 -7.90 22.06 -0.13
N CYS A 54 -6.94 22.26 -1.02
CA CYS A 54 -5.65 22.86 -0.66
C CYS A 54 -5.77 24.26 -0.05
N ARG A 55 -6.81 25.01 -0.42
CA ARG A 55 -7.07 26.39 0.05
C ARG A 55 -7.90 26.46 1.32
N SER A 56 -8.65 25.42 1.65
CA SER A 56 -9.48 25.35 2.84
C SER A 56 -8.68 24.89 4.07
N SER A 57 -9.15 25.28 5.26
CA SER A 57 -8.58 24.82 6.53
C SER A 57 -9.25 23.52 6.97
N HIS A 58 -8.45 22.58 7.45
CA HIS A 58 -8.90 21.26 7.91
C HIS A 58 -8.24 20.92 9.24
N ARG A 59 -9.00 20.29 10.12
CA ARG A 59 -8.51 19.83 11.41
C ARG A 59 -7.86 18.45 11.27
N CYS A 60 -6.63 18.33 11.77
CA CYS A 60 -5.95 17.04 11.85
C CYS A 60 -6.50 16.20 13.01
N GLY A 61 -6.95 14.95 12.76
CA GLY A 61 -7.48 14.07 13.79
C GLY A 61 -6.42 13.58 14.82
N VAL A 62 -5.13 13.74 14.52
CA VAL A 62 -4.02 13.30 15.42
C VAL A 62 -3.55 14.42 16.33
N CYS A 63 -3.14 15.59 15.79
CA CYS A 63 -2.66 16.72 16.61
C CYS A 63 -3.76 17.72 16.96
N LEU A 64 -4.96 17.57 16.42
CA LEU A 64 -6.13 18.43 16.62
C LEU A 64 -5.95 19.88 16.16
N GLU A 65 -4.85 20.20 15.48
CA GLU A 65 -4.56 21.51 14.93
C GLU A 65 -5.24 21.71 13.58
N GLU A 66 -5.61 22.96 13.30
CA GLU A 66 -6.09 23.36 11.99
C GLU A 66 -4.92 23.68 11.07
N ARG A 67 -4.96 23.12 9.87
CA ARG A 67 -3.94 23.29 8.84
C ARG A 67 -4.60 23.51 7.47
N LEU A 68 -3.93 24.24 6.60
CA LEU A 68 -4.36 24.34 5.20
C LEU A 68 -4.28 22.95 4.55
N GLY A 69 -5.24 22.63 3.68
CA GLY A 69 -5.25 21.35 2.94
C GLY A 69 -3.96 21.09 2.15
N ALA A 70 -3.26 22.15 1.72
CA ALA A 70 -1.93 22.04 1.12
C ALA A 70 -0.88 21.40 2.06
N GLN A 71 -1.08 21.43 3.38
CA GLN A 71 -0.22 20.83 4.40
C GLN A 71 -0.75 19.49 4.91
N MET A 72 -1.81 18.97 4.30
CA MET A 72 -2.45 17.73 4.66
C MET A 72 -2.14 16.64 3.64
N HIS A 73 -2.32 15.40 4.06
CA HIS A 73 -2.42 14.22 3.20
C HIS A 73 -3.84 13.68 3.25
N ILE A 74 -4.40 13.39 2.07
CA ILE A 74 -5.61 12.60 1.93
C ILE A 74 -5.17 11.17 1.71
N LEU A 75 -5.54 10.29 2.63
CA LEU A 75 -5.16 8.88 2.57
C LEU A 75 -6.07 8.12 1.60
N GLN A 76 -5.48 7.37 0.70
CA GLN A 76 -6.20 6.49 -0.21
C GLN A 76 -6.13 5.04 0.31
N PRO A 77 -7.19 4.25 0.21
CA PRO A 77 -8.50 4.56 -0.43
C PRO A 77 -9.54 5.20 0.51
N CYS A 78 -9.24 5.38 1.81
CA CYS A 78 -10.23 5.72 2.82
C CYS A 78 -10.67 7.20 2.83
N GLY A 79 -9.91 8.11 2.22
CA GLY A 79 -10.23 9.53 2.16
C GLY A 79 -9.98 10.33 3.44
N HIS A 80 -9.49 9.72 4.53
CA HIS A 80 -9.19 10.43 5.77
C HIS A 80 -8.01 11.40 5.60
N GLN A 81 -8.03 12.48 6.38
CA GLN A 81 -7.13 13.62 6.19
C GLN A 81 -6.33 13.89 7.46
N PHE A 82 -5.00 13.95 7.32
CA PHE A 82 -4.09 14.21 8.43
C PHE A 82 -2.96 15.13 7.98
N CYS A 83 -2.43 15.92 8.91
CA CYS A 83 -1.31 16.79 8.57
C CYS A 83 -0.04 15.98 8.24
N ARG A 84 0.80 16.56 7.38
CA ARG A 84 2.03 15.92 6.89
C ARG A 84 2.97 15.51 8.02
N ALA A 85 3.06 16.33 9.08
CA ALA A 85 3.92 16.06 10.23
C ALA A 85 3.47 14.81 11.00
N CYS A 86 2.15 14.68 11.26
CA CYS A 86 1.60 13.52 11.96
C CYS A 86 1.77 12.22 11.17
N ILE A 87 1.48 12.23 9.87
CA ILE A 87 1.66 11.03 9.03
C ILE A 87 3.14 10.65 8.93
N ARG A 88 4.04 11.63 8.76
CA ARG A 88 5.48 11.37 8.75
C ARG A 88 5.94 10.75 10.06
N GLY A 89 5.59 11.37 11.21
CA GLY A 89 5.99 10.86 12.52
C GLY A 89 5.49 9.44 12.79
N LEU A 90 4.24 9.14 12.42
CA LEU A 90 3.67 7.80 12.51
C LEU A 90 4.47 6.78 11.67
N CYS A 91 4.72 7.11 10.40
CA CYS A 91 5.44 6.22 9.50
C CYS A 91 6.89 5.99 9.96
N GLU A 92 7.60 7.06 10.34
CA GLU A 92 8.97 6.96 10.85
C GLU A 92 9.07 6.10 12.11
N LEU A 93 8.12 6.26 13.05
CA LEU A 93 8.07 5.48 14.29
C LEU A 93 7.94 3.99 13.97
N HIS A 94 6.91 3.61 13.21
CA HIS A 94 6.65 2.20 12.89
C HIS A 94 7.77 1.53 12.09
N VAL A 95 8.39 2.27 11.16
CA VAL A 95 9.54 1.74 10.40
C VAL A 95 10.77 1.55 11.29
N ARG A 96 11.05 2.48 12.21
CA ARG A 96 12.15 2.36 13.17
C ARG A 96 11.96 1.20 14.13
N GLU A 97 10.74 0.98 14.60
CA GLU A 97 10.37 -0.14 15.49
C GLU A 97 10.22 -1.48 14.77
N GLY A 98 10.24 -1.50 13.43
CA GLY A 98 10.04 -2.72 12.63
C GLY A 98 8.59 -3.20 12.58
N SER A 99 7.63 -2.40 13.09
CA SER A 99 6.19 -2.72 13.12
C SER A 99 5.47 -2.26 11.85
N VAL A 100 5.98 -2.67 10.68
CA VAL A 100 5.47 -2.25 9.36
C VAL A 100 4.03 -2.71 9.06
N ASP A 101 3.57 -3.77 9.71
CA ASP A 101 2.20 -4.27 9.69
C ASP A 101 1.18 -3.30 10.34
N ARG A 102 1.65 -2.33 11.12
CA ARG A 102 0.82 -1.32 11.80
C ARG A 102 0.71 -0.01 11.03
N LEU A 103 1.22 0.04 9.81
CA LEU A 103 1.12 1.22 8.95
C LEU A 103 -0.28 1.34 8.35
N HIS A 104 -1.24 1.69 9.20
CA HIS A 104 -2.64 1.90 8.84
C HIS A 104 -3.06 3.36 9.05
N CYS A 105 -4.23 3.68 8.53
CA CYS A 105 -4.87 4.96 8.76
C CYS A 105 -5.02 5.22 10.27
N PRO A 106 -4.64 6.42 10.79
CA PRO A 106 -4.75 6.75 12.21
C PRO A 106 -6.20 6.88 12.73
N GLU A 107 -7.20 6.86 11.84
CA GLU A 107 -8.60 6.87 12.24
C GLU A 107 -8.96 5.58 12.98
N PRO A 108 -9.49 5.64 14.24
CA PRO A 108 -9.71 4.44 15.06
C PRO A 108 -10.62 3.38 14.43
N SER A 109 -11.60 3.79 13.62
CA SER A 109 -12.52 2.90 12.92
C SER A 109 -11.99 2.40 11.57
N CYS A 110 -10.83 2.88 11.12
CA CYS A 110 -10.28 2.62 9.80
C CYS A 110 -9.09 1.67 9.85
N ARG A 111 -9.08 0.66 8.98
CA ARG A 111 -8.00 -0.32 8.85
C ARG A 111 -7.28 -0.22 7.51
N ALA A 112 -7.50 0.89 6.76
CA ALA A 112 -6.87 1.08 5.47
C ALA A 112 -5.35 1.20 5.62
N GLU A 113 -4.61 0.39 4.89
CA GLU A 113 -3.15 0.40 4.89
C GLU A 113 -2.60 1.64 4.17
N LEU A 114 -1.46 2.12 4.65
CA LEU A 114 -0.73 3.22 4.02
C LEU A 114 0.10 2.66 2.85
N GLY A 115 -0.33 2.97 1.63
CA GLY A 115 0.30 2.46 0.43
C GLY A 115 1.73 2.97 0.18
N PRO A 116 2.55 2.22 -0.57
CA PRO A 116 3.96 2.53 -0.84
C PRO A 116 4.17 3.89 -1.49
N GLY A 117 3.23 4.35 -2.32
CA GLY A 117 3.28 5.67 -2.94
C GLY A 117 3.19 6.84 -1.95
N LEU A 118 2.50 6.68 -0.82
CA LEU A 118 2.49 7.64 0.27
C LEU A 118 3.80 7.55 1.06
N LEU A 119 4.23 6.35 1.44
CA LEU A 119 5.44 6.12 2.23
C LEU A 119 6.68 6.69 1.55
N ARG A 120 6.81 6.52 0.23
CA ARG A 120 7.90 7.11 -0.56
C ARG A 120 7.92 8.65 -0.54
N ARG A 121 6.76 9.28 -0.33
CA ARG A 121 6.67 10.76 -0.26
C ARG A 121 6.92 11.32 1.14
N VAL A 122 6.70 10.53 2.18
CA VAL A 122 6.77 11.02 3.58
C VAL A 122 8.03 10.58 4.30
N LEU A 123 8.60 9.41 3.97
CA LEU A 123 9.82 8.89 4.56
C LEU A 123 11.07 9.45 3.84
N SER A 124 12.19 9.49 4.55
CA SER A 124 13.51 9.62 3.94
C SER A 124 13.85 8.36 3.13
N GLU A 125 14.80 8.48 2.20
CA GLU A 125 15.21 7.35 1.35
C GLU A 125 15.68 6.14 2.18
N ASP A 126 16.49 6.37 3.21
CA ASP A 126 16.99 5.32 4.11
C ASP A 126 15.85 4.59 4.83
N LEU A 127 14.86 5.33 5.34
CA LEU A 127 13.71 4.73 6.02
C LEU A 127 12.77 4.03 5.03
N PHE A 128 12.66 4.52 3.81
CA PHE A 128 11.86 3.86 2.79
C PHE A 128 12.49 2.52 2.38
N LEU A 129 13.81 2.47 2.13
CA LEU A 129 14.54 1.23 1.87
C LEU A 129 14.43 0.24 3.04
N ARG A 130 14.53 0.73 4.27
CA ARG A 130 14.31 -0.09 5.47
C ARG A 130 12.90 -0.67 5.50
N TRP A 131 11.89 0.13 5.18
CA TRP A 131 10.51 -0.33 5.09
C TRP A 131 10.34 -1.41 4.03
N GLU A 132 10.91 -1.23 2.82
CA GLU A 132 10.86 -2.23 1.76
C GLU A 132 11.47 -3.57 2.22
N SER A 133 12.65 -3.52 2.85
CA SER A 133 13.31 -4.71 3.39
C SER A 133 12.48 -5.43 4.44
N LEU A 134 11.93 -4.70 5.42
CA LEU A 134 11.07 -5.25 6.47
C LEU A 134 9.77 -5.82 5.93
N SER A 135 9.17 -5.15 4.94
CA SER A 135 7.92 -5.62 4.30
C SER A 135 8.16 -6.90 3.51
N LEU A 136 9.28 -6.98 2.78
CA LEU A 136 9.67 -8.18 2.06
C LEU A 136 9.93 -9.34 3.04
N GLN A 137 10.69 -9.11 4.11
CA GLN A 137 10.95 -10.12 5.12
C GLN A 137 9.66 -10.68 5.72
N LYS A 138 8.71 -9.80 6.12
CA LYS A 138 7.41 -10.23 6.64
C LYS A 138 6.57 -10.98 5.62
N ALA A 139 6.61 -10.57 4.35
CA ALA A 139 5.91 -11.29 3.30
C ALA A 139 6.47 -12.72 3.12
N LEU A 140 7.80 -12.87 3.18
CA LEU A 140 8.46 -14.19 3.13
C LEU A 140 8.11 -15.04 4.36
N GLU A 141 8.13 -14.46 5.55
CA GLU A 141 7.78 -15.15 6.81
C GLU A 141 6.32 -15.62 6.84
N ALA A 142 5.43 -14.92 6.12
CA ALA A 142 4.02 -15.29 6.02
C ALA A 142 3.74 -16.40 4.99
N MET A 143 4.70 -16.74 4.15
CA MET A 143 4.57 -17.82 3.17
C MET A 143 4.83 -19.17 3.84
N PRO A 144 3.86 -20.12 3.78
CA PRO A 144 3.99 -21.42 4.47
C PRO A 144 5.05 -22.33 3.87
N ASP A 145 5.42 -22.09 2.62
CA ASP A 145 6.41 -22.85 1.86
C ASP A 145 7.84 -22.28 1.96
N VAL A 146 8.01 -21.13 2.65
CA VAL A 146 9.31 -20.51 2.88
C VAL A 146 9.93 -20.99 4.19
N THR A 147 11.17 -21.44 4.12
CA THR A 147 12.01 -21.84 5.26
C THR A 147 13.42 -21.28 5.11
N TYR A 148 14.21 -21.32 6.17
CA TYR A 148 15.60 -20.84 6.15
C TYR A 148 16.56 -22.00 6.36
N CYS A 149 17.63 -22.01 5.58
CA CYS A 149 18.68 -23.01 5.70
C CYS A 149 19.36 -22.94 7.08
N PRO A 150 19.45 -24.07 7.84
CA PRO A 150 20.08 -24.07 9.17
C PRO A 150 21.60 -23.88 9.14
N ARG A 151 22.24 -23.88 7.96
CA ARG A 151 23.70 -23.70 7.81
C ARG A 151 24.11 -22.30 7.39
N CYS A 152 23.38 -21.69 6.45
CA CYS A 152 23.76 -20.41 5.85
C CYS A 152 22.66 -19.35 5.88
N GLU A 153 21.51 -19.67 6.51
CA GLU A 153 20.36 -18.81 6.69
C GLU A 153 19.71 -18.31 5.37
N ALA A 154 20.12 -18.87 4.23
CA ALA A 154 19.52 -18.55 2.95
C ALA A 154 18.05 -19.00 2.91
N VAL A 155 17.22 -18.20 2.22
CA VAL A 155 15.82 -18.53 1.96
C VAL A 155 15.72 -19.77 1.08
N CYS A 156 14.92 -20.74 1.50
CA CYS A 156 14.66 -21.98 0.79
C CYS A 156 13.15 -22.16 0.64
N LEU A 157 12.74 -22.91 -0.37
CA LEU A 157 11.36 -23.36 -0.52
C LEU A 157 11.25 -24.80 -0.02
N ALA A 158 10.24 -25.05 0.80
CA ALA A 158 9.89 -26.41 1.22
C ALA A 158 9.36 -27.18 0.00
N ASN A 159 9.76 -28.44 -0.11
CA ASN A 159 9.22 -29.31 -1.15
C ASN A 159 7.77 -29.67 -0.79
N SER A 160 6.83 -29.26 -1.64
CA SER A 160 5.39 -29.47 -1.42
C SER A 160 4.92 -30.86 -1.91
N ASP A 161 5.82 -31.71 -2.39
CA ASP A 161 5.48 -32.99 -2.97
C ASP A 161 5.24 -34.04 -1.89
N ASP A 162 4.01 -34.53 -1.84
CA ASP A 162 3.51 -35.75 -1.17
C ASP A 162 4.15 -36.15 0.17
N GLY A 163 4.14 -35.24 1.15
CA GLY A 163 4.49 -35.59 2.54
C GLY A 163 6.00 -35.65 2.82
N ASP A 164 6.83 -35.11 1.96
CA ASP A 164 8.27 -34.93 2.20
C ASP A 164 8.54 -33.54 2.82
N ASP A 165 8.61 -33.50 4.14
CA ASP A 165 8.95 -32.30 4.90
C ASP A 165 10.42 -31.93 4.72
N SER A 166 10.85 -31.66 3.48
CA SER A 166 12.25 -31.35 3.16
C SER A 166 12.39 -30.05 2.38
N ALA A 167 13.58 -29.47 2.44
CA ALA A 167 13.98 -28.32 1.63
C ALA A 167 15.44 -28.45 1.19
N ASP A 168 15.74 -27.95 0.01
CA ASP A 168 17.08 -27.88 -0.56
C ASP A 168 17.58 -26.44 -0.61
N CYS A 169 18.74 -26.20 -0.02
CA CYS A 169 19.34 -24.86 -0.01
C CYS A 169 19.98 -24.55 -1.36
N PRO A 170 19.55 -23.46 -2.05
CA PRO A 170 20.13 -23.09 -3.33
C PRO A 170 21.56 -22.54 -3.20
N GLN A 171 21.96 -22.10 -2.02
CA GLN A 171 23.26 -21.46 -1.80
C GLN A 171 24.33 -22.44 -1.36
N CYS A 172 24.06 -23.30 -0.37
CA CYS A 172 25.05 -24.24 0.16
C CYS A 172 24.75 -25.71 -0.18
N HIS A 173 23.71 -25.97 -0.96
CA HIS A 173 23.27 -27.31 -1.41
C HIS A 173 23.02 -28.31 -0.27
N PHE A 174 22.67 -27.80 0.90
CA PHE A 174 22.30 -28.64 2.04
C PHE A 174 20.83 -29.00 1.97
N SER A 175 20.53 -30.32 1.91
CA SER A 175 19.16 -30.85 1.99
C SER A 175 18.82 -31.13 3.44
N PHE A 176 17.72 -30.59 3.93
CA PHE A 176 17.32 -30.68 5.33
C PHE A 176 15.82 -30.90 5.51
N CYS A 177 15.45 -31.46 6.65
CA CYS A 177 14.06 -31.58 7.06
C CYS A 177 13.56 -30.23 7.60
N THR A 178 12.40 -29.77 7.14
CA THR A 178 11.80 -28.48 7.54
C THR A 178 11.30 -28.49 8.99
N LEU A 179 10.95 -29.66 9.53
CA LEU A 179 10.45 -29.82 10.90
C LEU A 179 11.58 -29.85 11.93
N CYS A 180 12.59 -30.74 11.73
CA CYS A 180 13.67 -30.88 12.72
C CYS A 180 14.94 -30.09 12.37
N ARG A 181 15.03 -29.49 11.17
CA ARG A 181 16.16 -28.71 10.65
C ARG A 181 17.49 -29.49 10.54
N ASN A 182 17.46 -30.82 10.72
CA ASN A 182 18.59 -31.69 10.50
C ASN A 182 18.70 -32.13 9.03
N LYS A 183 19.73 -32.89 8.70
CA LYS A 183 19.89 -33.49 7.38
C LYS A 183 18.61 -34.24 6.98
N ARG A 184 18.20 -34.09 5.72
CA ARG A 184 17.03 -34.78 5.16
C ARG A 184 17.05 -36.25 5.53
N HIS A 185 15.91 -36.78 6.02
CA HIS A 185 15.66 -38.17 6.34
C HIS A 185 14.33 -38.60 5.72
N VAL A 186 14.30 -39.80 5.14
CA VAL A 186 13.11 -40.35 4.51
C VAL A 186 12.75 -41.61 5.27
N GLY A 187 11.47 -41.79 5.62
CA GLY A 187 10.96 -43.01 6.27
C GLY A 187 11.32 -43.21 7.75
N SER A 188 11.97 -42.24 8.38
CA SER A 188 12.17 -42.18 9.83
C SER A 188 11.37 -41.03 10.43
N GLU A 189 10.74 -41.28 11.59
CA GLU A 189 9.99 -40.27 12.30
C GLU A 189 10.91 -39.09 12.68
N CYS A 190 10.37 -37.87 12.56
CA CYS A 190 11.07 -36.66 12.90
C CYS A 190 11.12 -36.52 14.43
N MET A 191 12.30 -36.46 15.01
CA MET A 191 12.45 -36.24 16.45
C MET A 191 11.81 -34.92 16.89
N THR A 192 10.91 -34.96 17.86
CA THR A 192 10.31 -33.80 18.47
C THR A 192 11.34 -32.94 19.25
N ALA A 193 11.01 -31.70 19.55
CA ALA A 193 11.89 -30.85 20.35
C ALA A 193 12.14 -31.43 21.77
N GLU A 194 11.16 -32.15 22.32
CA GLU A 194 11.23 -32.79 23.63
C GLU A 194 12.16 -33.99 23.62
N GLU A 195 12.10 -34.85 22.57
CA GLU A 195 13.00 -35.99 22.40
C GLU A 195 14.45 -35.57 22.21
N ARG A 196 14.71 -34.40 21.62
CA ARG A 196 16.06 -33.85 21.47
C ARG A 196 16.68 -33.35 22.78
N LEU A 197 15.85 -32.92 23.73
CA LEU A 197 16.32 -32.51 25.05
C LEU A 197 16.59 -33.67 26.00
N ALA A 198 16.13 -34.90 25.66
CA ALA A 198 16.28 -36.09 26.46
C ALA A 198 17.54 -36.92 26.11
N ILE A 199 18.32 -36.49 25.10
CA ILE A 199 19.59 -37.10 24.69
C ILE A 199 20.75 -36.22 25.16
#